data_54b3d925c7329cc330ee4180aed60a10
#
_entry.id   54b3d925c7329cc330ee4180aed60a10
#
_cell.length_a   1.000
_cell.length_b   1.000
_cell.length_c   1.000
_cell.angle_alpha   90.00
_cell.angle_beta   90.00
_cell.angle_gamma   90.00
#
_symmetry.space_group_name_H-M   'P 1'
#
loop_
_entity.id
_entity.type
_entity.pdbx_description
1 polymer ?
#
loop_
_entity_poly.entity_id
_entity_poly.type
_entity_poly.pdbx_seq_one_letter_code
_entity_poly.pdbx_strand_id
1 'polypeptide(L)'
;MKVCDLTQFYSPASGGVKRYVHEKVRYLSAFPENRHLLIVPGERDERLVEGISTVCTIRSPRVSRISGYRVLLRLEAIDAILETERPDVIECGDPYQVAWKAVRSGQQYGIPVVGFYHSHFAEAYLRHVAQYLGGWVTRQVMEVARRYVVSLYNRFSCTVVPSP
;
A
#
# COMPACT_ATOMS: atom_id res chain seq x y z
N MET A 1 0.66 -15.00 14.27
CA MET A 1 1.31 -14.14 13.25
C MET A 1 0.57 -12.82 13.17
N LYS A 2 1.29 -11.68 13.04
CA LYS A 2 0.71 -10.34 12.87
C LYS A 2 1.02 -9.81 11.46
N VAL A 3 0.01 -9.69 10.64
CA VAL A 3 0.11 -9.18 9.26
C VAL A 3 -0.20 -7.69 9.24
N CYS A 4 0.67 -6.90 8.60
CA CYS A 4 0.45 -5.46 8.41
C CYS A 4 0.09 -5.17 6.96
N ASP A 5 -1.09 -4.59 6.72
CA ASP A 5 -1.44 -3.93 5.46
C ASP A 5 -1.08 -2.45 5.52
N LEU A 6 -0.20 -2.02 4.63
CA LEU A 6 0.20 -0.63 4.47
C LEU A 6 -0.23 -0.11 3.11
N THR A 7 -1.23 0.77 3.07
CA THR A 7 -1.79 1.30 1.82
C THR A 7 -2.35 2.71 1.97
N GLN A 8 -2.14 3.54 0.95
CA GLN A 8 -2.78 4.86 0.87
C GLN A 8 -4.12 4.85 0.13
N PHE A 9 -4.48 3.73 -0.53
CA PHE A 9 -5.72 3.63 -1.31
C PHE A 9 -6.91 3.07 -0.54
N TYR A 10 -6.78 2.89 0.76
CA TYR A 10 -7.92 2.55 1.59
C TYR A 10 -8.77 3.80 1.86
N SER A 11 -10.02 3.78 1.39
CA SER A 11 -10.98 4.85 1.58
C SER A 11 -12.35 4.26 1.86
N PRO A 12 -13.22 4.94 2.62
CA PRO A 12 -14.61 4.51 2.78
C PRO A 12 -15.34 4.26 1.45
N ALA A 13 -14.96 5.03 0.41
CA ALA A 13 -15.50 4.92 -0.95
C ALA A 13 -14.72 3.94 -1.84
N SER A 14 -13.57 3.37 -1.40
CA SER A 14 -12.80 2.44 -2.22
C SER A 14 -13.45 1.05 -2.26
N GLY A 15 -13.61 0.49 -3.46
CA GLY A 15 -14.21 -0.84 -3.63
C GLY A 15 -13.21 -1.98 -3.44
N GLY A 16 -12.19 -2.05 -4.30
CA GLY A 16 -11.27 -3.19 -4.39
C GLY A 16 -10.36 -3.37 -3.18
N VAL A 17 -9.57 -2.35 -2.83
CA VAL A 17 -8.59 -2.42 -1.74
C VAL A 17 -9.28 -2.68 -0.40
N LYS A 18 -10.36 -1.95 -0.12
CA LYS A 18 -11.14 -2.13 1.11
C LYS A 18 -11.69 -3.55 1.22
N ARG A 19 -12.30 -4.04 0.15
CA ARG A 19 -12.85 -5.41 0.10
C ARG A 19 -11.76 -6.45 0.33
N TYR A 20 -10.61 -6.31 -0.33
CA TYR A 20 -9.48 -7.21 -0.17
C TYR A 20 -8.98 -7.28 1.28
N VAL A 21 -8.79 -6.12 1.93
CA VAL A 21 -8.37 -6.06 3.33
C VAL A 21 -9.42 -6.70 4.24
N HIS A 22 -10.71 -6.43 4.04
CA HIS A 22 -11.78 -7.02 4.85
C HIS A 22 -11.86 -8.55 4.70
N GLU A 23 -11.73 -9.08 3.47
CA GLU A 23 -11.71 -10.54 3.25
C GLU A 23 -10.48 -11.19 3.90
N LYS A 24 -9.32 -10.54 3.84
CA LYS A 24 -8.11 -10.98 4.54
C LYS A 24 -8.34 -11.04 6.06
N VAL A 25 -8.88 -9.97 6.65
CA VAL A 25 -9.18 -9.93 8.09
C VAL A 25 -10.15 -11.04 8.46
N ARG A 26 -11.20 -11.25 7.66
CA ARG A 26 -12.16 -12.34 7.88
C ARG A 26 -11.47 -13.70 7.86
N TYR A 27 -10.58 -13.95 6.90
CA TYR A 27 -9.81 -15.19 6.84
C TYR A 27 -8.88 -15.35 8.06
N LEU A 28 -8.12 -14.30 8.41
CA LEU A 28 -7.21 -14.32 9.55
C LEU A 28 -7.94 -14.53 10.87
N SER A 29 -9.17 -14.05 11.00
CA SER A 29 -9.98 -14.20 12.23
C SER A 29 -10.43 -15.63 12.52
N ALA A 30 -10.34 -16.54 11.53
CA ALA A 30 -10.55 -17.95 11.75
C ALA A 30 -9.44 -18.61 12.60
N PHE A 31 -8.32 -17.92 12.81
CA PHE A 31 -7.17 -18.41 13.55
C PHE A 31 -6.91 -17.47 14.74
N PRO A 32 -7.20 -17.89 15.98
CA PRO A 32 -7.17 -17.03 17.17
C PRO A 32 -5.82 -16.36 17.49
N GLU A 33 -4.73 -17.00 17.05
CA GLU A 33 -3.35 -16.50 17.24
C GLU A 33 -2.98 -15.37 16.27
N ASN A 34 -3.75 -15.17 15.20
CA ASN A 34 -3.45 -14.15 14.23
C ASN A 34 -3.91 -12.76 14.68
N ARG A 35 -3.16 -11.76 14.26
CA ARG A 35 -3.45 -10.34 14.44
C ARG A 35 -3.27 -9.61 13.13
N HIS A 36 -3.96 -8.52 12.99
CA HIS A 36 -3.89 -7.69 11.81
C HIS A 36 -3.60 -6.24 12.21
N LEU A 37 -2.73 -5.58 11.45
CA LEU A 37 -2.44 -4.16 11.54
C LEU A 37 -2.77 -3.52 10.21
N LEU A 38 -3.57 -2.45 10.22
CA LEU A 38 -3.87 -1.67 9.03
C LEU A 38 -3.33 -0.25 9.22
N ILE A 39 -2.41 0.16 8.35
CA ILE A 39 -1.86 1.54 8.35
C ILE A 39 -2.36 2.26 7.10
N VAL A 40 -3.14 3.32 7.30
CA VAL A 40 -3.83 4.05 6.23
C VAL A 40 -3.83 5.56 6.48
N PRO A 41 -4.00 6.38 5.43
CA PRO A 41 -4.22 7.81 5.61
C PRO A 41 -5.59 8.09 6.25
N GLY A 42 -5.66 9.09 7.12
CA GLY A 42 -6.88 9.52 7.81
C GLY A 42 -7.04 11.02 7.94
N GLU A 43 -8.09 11.45 8.62
CA GLU A 43 -8.32 12.87 8.97
C GLU A 43 -7.47 13.31 10.14
N ARG A 44 -7.19 12.39 11.04
CA ARG A 44 -6.39 12.56 12.25
C ARG A 44 -5.53 11.34 12.49
N ASP A 45 -4.53 11.49 13.35
CA ASP A 45 -3.78 10.36 13.87
C ASP A 45 -4.67 9.65 14.89
N GLU A 46 -4.95 8.38 14.66
CA GLU A 46 -5.85 7.60 15.50
C GLU A 46 -5.43 6.13 15.48
N ARG A 47 -5.65 5.47 16.62
CA ARG A 47 -5.44 4.03 16.76
C ARG A 47 -6.72 3.40 17.31
N LEU A 48 -7.33 2.53 16.53
CA LEU A 48 -8.54 1.79 16.89
C LEU A 48 -8.26 0.29 16.88
N VAL A 49 -8.87 -0.43 17.80
CA VAL A 49 -8.79 -1.90 17.84
C VAL A 49 -10.18 -2.45 17.57
N GLU A 50 -10.29 -3.23 16.49
CA GLU A 50 -11.52 -3.85 16.04
C GLU A 50 -11.31 -5.35 15.85
N GLY A 51 -11.76 -6.16 16.80
CA GLY A 51 -11.53 -7.61 16.80
C GLY A 51 -10.04 -7.96 16.79
N ILE A 52 -9.58 -8.65 15.74
CA ILE A 52 -8.16 -9.00 15.57
C ILE A 52 -7.34 -7.89 14.91
N SER A 53 -7.99 -6.81 14.44
CA SER A 53 -7.35 -5.72 13.70
C SER A 53 -7.06 -4.53 14.59
N THR A 54 -5.84 -3.98 14.44
CA THR A 54 -5.48 -2.64 14.88
C THR A 54 -5.43 -1.74 13.66
N VAL A 55 -6.27 -0.71 13.62
CA VAL A 55 -6.30 0.27 12.54
C VAL A 55 -5.59 1.53 13.00
N CYS A 56 -4.51 1.89 12.34
CA CYS A 56 -3.75 3.11 12.58
C CYS A 56 -3.95 4.07 11.41
N THR A 57 -4.59 5.21 11.66
CA THR A 57 -4.71 6.27 10.68
C THR A 57 -3.63 7.32 10.90
N ILE A 58 -3.06 7.81 9.81
CA ILE A 58 -2.07 8.90 9.82
C ILE A 58 -2.71 10.11 9.17
N ARG A 59 -2.73 11.24 9.88
CA ARG A 59 -3.27 12.50 9.35
C ARG A 59 -2.65 12.84 8.01
N SER A 60 -3.49 12.97 6.99
CA SER A 60 -3.08 13.10 5.60
C SER A 60 -3.99 14.05 4.83
N PRO A 61 -3.44 14.90 3.95
CA PRO A 61 -4.24 15.82 3.14
C PRO A 61 -5.07 15.04 2.10
N ARG A 62 -6.23 15.59 1.76
CA ARG A 62 -7.06 15.05 0.66
C ARG A 62 -6.42 15.36 -0.68
N VAL A 63 -6.41 14.38 -1.60
CA VAL A 63 -5.97 14.57 -3.00
C VAL A 63 -6.98 15.45 -3.75
N SER A 64 -8.26 15.21 -3.49
CA SER A 64 -9.37 15.91 -4.14
C SER A 64 -10.56 15.96 -3.18
N ARG A 65 -11.40 16.98 -3.33
CA ARG A 65 -12.65 17.09 -2.58
C ARG A 65 -13.66 16.00 -2.97
N ILE A 66 -13.52 15.44 -4.19
CA ILE A 66 -14.48 14.50 -4.77
C ILE A 66 -14.06 13.04 -4.53
N SER A 67 -12.77 12.72 -4.62
CA SER A 67 -12.31 11.31 -4.62
C SER A 67 -12.27 10.65 -3.24
N GLY A 68 -12.35 11.40 -2.16
CA GLY A 68 -12.20 10.86 -0.81
C GLY A 68 -10.83 10.28 -0.47
N TYR A 69 -9.90 10.22 -1.45
CA TYR A 69 -8.55 9.73 -1.24
C TYR A 69 -7.65 10.77 -0.59
N ARG A 70 -6.69 10.27 0.19
CA ARG A 70 -5.68 11.06 0.88
C ARG A 70 -4.28 10.60 0.51
N VAL A 71 -3.30 11.50 0.52
CA VAL A 71 -1.89 11.18 0.28
C VAL A 71 -1.15 11.09 1.61
N LEU A 72 -0.49 9.96 1.84
CA LEU A 72 0.30 9.69 3.01
C LEU A 72 1.67 10.36 2.85
N LEU A 73 1.84 11.56 3.41
CA LEU A 73 3.08 12.34 3.31
C LEU A 73 3.98 12.19 4.54
N ARG A 74 3.40 11.95 5.73
CA ARG A 74 4.14 11.78 6.98
C ARG A 74 4.63 10.33 7.10
N LEU A 75 5.65 10.00 6.31
CA LEU A 75 6.18 8.65 6.22
C LEU A 75 6.92 8.20 7.49
N GLU A 76 7.42 9.14 8.28
CA GLU A 76 8.05 8.89 9.57
C GLU A 76 7.08 8.32 10.61
N ALA A 77 5.79 8.66 10.50
CA ALA A 77 4.77 8.11 11.39
C ALA A 77 4.57 6.59 11.19
N ILE A 78 4.89 6.08 9.99
CA ILE A 78 4.86 4.63 9.71
C ILE A 78 5.90 3.91 10.57
N ASP A 79 7.10 4.46 10.69
CA ASP A 79 8.16 3.84 11.51
C ASP A 79 7.74 3.73 12.97
N ALA A 80 7.20 4.81 13.54
CA ALA A 80 6.73 4.81 14.93
C ALA A 80 5.65 3.75 15.19
N ILE A 81 4.74 3.55 14.22
CA ILE A 81 3.71 2.51 14.30
C ILE A 81 4.35 1.12 14.21
N LEU A 82 5.24 0.89 13.23
CA LEU A 82 5.90 -0.40 13.04
C LEU A 82 6.78 -0.78 14.23
N GLU A 83 7.47 0.17 14.82
CA GLU A 83 8.29 -0.02 16.01
C GLU A 83 7.46 -0.43 17.23
N THR A 84 6.28 0.16 17.39
CA THR A 84 5.35 -0.15 18.46
C THR A 84 4.63 -1.48 18.24
N GLU A 85 4.09 -1.68 17.04
CA GLU A 85 3.21 -2.80 16.72
C GLU A 85 3.95 -4.09 16.32
N ARG A 86 5.19 -3.98 15.83
CA ARG A 86 6.10 -5.07 15.45
C ARG A 86 5.41 -6.21 14.69
N PRO A 87 4.90 -5.95 13.48
CA PRO A 87 4.30 -7.00 12.67
C PRO A 87 5.35 -8.00 12.18
N ASP A 88 4.93 -9.22 11.91
CA ASP A 88 5.79 -10.28 11.37
C ASP A 88 6.01 -10.13 9.86
N VAL A 89 5.09 -9.45 9.16
CA VAL A 89 5.15 -9.19 7.72
C VAL A 89 4.41 -7.91 7.38
N ILE A 90 4.95 -7.16 6.41
CA ILE A 90 4.29 -5.98 5.83
C ILE A 90 3.84 -6.34 4.43
N GLU A 91 2.57 -6.16 4.11
CA GLU A 91 2.06 -6.21 2.74
C GLU A 91 1.80 -4.79 2.24
N CYS A 92 2.31 -4.48 1.04
CA CYS A 92 2.11 -3.20 0.39
C CYS A 92 1.75 -3.40 -1.08
N GLY A 93 0.58 -2.92 -1.49
CA GLY A 93 0.10 -2.97 -2.88
C GLY A 93 0.31 -1.67 -3.66
N ASP A 94 0.81 -0.63 -3.02
CA ASP A 94 0.94 0.70 -3.61
C ASP A 94 2.27 0.84 -4.37
N PRO A 95 2.29 1.26 -5.66
CA PRO A 95 3.53 1.45 -6.41
C PRO A 95 4.18 2.83 -6.19
N TYR A 96 3.90 3.50 -5.07
CA TYR A 96 4.32 4.87 -4.82
C TYR A 96 5.29 5.00 -3.63
N GLN A 97 5.38 6.21 -3.04
CA GLN A 97 6.26 6.52 -1.91
C GLN A 97 6.06 5.59 -0.70
N VAL A 98 4.82 5.10 -0.50
CA VAL A 98 4.49 4.18 0.59
C VAL A 98 5.20 2.84 0.45
N ALA A 99 5.32 2.32 -0.78
CA ALA A 99 6.05 1.08 -1.06
C ALA A 99 7.56 1.22 -0.78
N TRP A 100 8.17 2.33 -1.19
CA TRP A 100 9.56 2.61 -0.86
C TRP A 100 9.79 2.74 0.64
N LYS A 101 8.82 3.32 1.34
CA LYS A 101 8.85 3.39 2.79
C LYS A 101 8.73 2.01 3.42
N ALA A 102 7.79 1.18 2.95
CA ALA A 102 7.64 -0.20 3.40
C ALA A 102 8.95 -0.99 3.27
N VAL A 103 9.60 -0.92 2.11
CA VAL A 103 10.88 -1.59 1.85
C VAL A 103 11.96 -1.10 2.82
N ARG A 104 12.11 0.21 3.00
CA ARG A 104 13.11 0.79 3.91
C ARG A 104 12.86 0.40 5.36
N SER A 105 11.61 0.52 5.81
CA SER A 105 11.23 0.15 7.18
C SER A 105 11.38 -1.35 7.43
N GLY A 106 11.00 -2.18 6.44
CA GLY A 106 11.21 -3.62 6.49
C GLY A 106 12.70 -3.99 6.67
N GLN A 107 13.58 -3.35 5.91
CA GLN A 107 15.04 -3.53 6.05
C GLN A 107 15.55 -3.05 7.41
N GLN A 108 15.07 -1.91 7.89
CA GLN A 108 15.48 -1.31 9.17
C GLN A 108 15.08 -2.19 10.37
N TYR A 109 13.88 -2.76 10.33
CA TYR A 109 13.32 -3.53 11.45
C TYR A 109 13.42 -5.05 11.28
N GLY A 110 14.00 -5.52 10.17
CA GLY A 110 14.11 -6.95 9.88
C GLY A 110 12.77 -7.62 9.57
N ILE A 111 11.78 -6.86 9.04
CA ILE A 111 10.45 -7.34 8.73
C ILE A 111 10.36 -7.61 7.22
N PRO A 112 10.01 -8.83 6.79
CA PRO A 112 9.81 -9.12 5.37
C PRO A 112 8.66 -8.29 4.79
N VAL A 113 8.86 -7.81 3.56
CA VAL A 113 7.86 -6.98 2.86
C VAL A 113 7.37 -7.71 1.62
N VAL A 114 6.07 -7.90 1.52
CA VAL A 114 5.38 -8.51 0.39
C VAL A 114 4.76 -7.42 -0.48
N GLY A 115 5.09 -7.42 -1.76
CA GLY A 115 4.46 -6.56 -2.74
C GLY A 115 3.24 -7.26 -3.35
N PHE A 116 2.09 -6.58 -3.39
CA PHE A 116 0.92 -7.08 -4.10
C PHE A 116 0.71 -6.26 -5.38
N TYR A 117 0.99 -6.87 -6.53
CA TYR A 117 0.83 -6.21 -7.83
C TYR A 117 -0.57 -6.46 -8.38
N HIS A 118 -1.52 -5.60 -8.06
CA HIS A 118 -2.92 -5.75 -8.45
C HIS A 118 -3.40 -4.77 -9.53
N SER A 119 -2.52 -3.94 -10.07
CA SER A 119 -2.89 -3.02 -11.16
C SER A 119 -1.72 -2.69 -12.06
N HIS A 120 -1.97 -2.63 -13.36
CA HIS A 120 -1.03 -2.10 -14.36
C HIS A 120 -0.95 -0.57 -14.25
N PHE A 121 -0.30 -0.08 -13.18
CA PHE A 121 -0.20 1.36 -12.88
C PHE A 121 0.23 2.20 -14.08
N ALA A 122 1.25 1.74 -14.83
CA ALA A 122 1.76 2.47 -15.98
C ALA A 122 0.71 2.61 -17.08
N GLU A 123 0.02 1.52 -17.42
CA GLU A 123 -1.04 1.53 -18.42
C GLU A 123 -2.25 2.31 -17.94
N ALA A 124 -2.68 2.13 -16.70
CA ALA A 124 -3.91 2.73 -16.21
C ALA A 124 -3.84 4.26 -16.08
N TYR A 125 -2.68 4.81 -15.72
CA TYR A 125 -2.58 6.24 -15.42
C TYR A 125 -1.68 7.00 -16.40
N LEU A 126 -0.49 6.47 -16.71
CA LEU A 126 0.49 7.21 -17.50
C LEU A 126 0.21 7.17 -18.99
N ARG A 127 -0.29 6.05 -19.52
CA ARG A 127 -0.60 5.93 -20.94
C ARG A 127 -1.65 6.93 -21.38
N HIS A 128 -2.68 7.15 -20.56
CA HIS A 128 -3.76 8.10 -20.86
C HIS A 128 -3.26 9.54 -20.97
N VAL A 129 -2.30 9.93 -20.15
CA VAL A 129 -1.71 11.28 -20.22
C VAL A 129 -0.67 11.37 -21.34
N ALA A 130 0.18 10.37 -21.48
CA ALA A 130 1.28 10.40 -22.43
C ALA A 130 0.83 10.36 -23.90
N GLN A 131 -0.34 9.78 -24.19
CA GLN A 131 -0.86 9.70 -25.57
C GLN A 131 -1.04 11.08 -26.24
N TYR A 132 -1.27 12.13 -25.45
CA TYR A 132 -1.38 13.50 -25.95
C TYR A 132 -0.03 14.13 -26.30
N LEU A 133 1.09 13.52 -25.92
CA LEU A 133 2.44 14.01 -26.13
C LEU A 133 3.13 13.41 -27.36
N GLY A 134 2.42 12.57 -28.12
CA GLY A 134 2.94 11.88 -29.30
C GLY A 134 3.53 10.49 -29.02
N GLY A 135 3.53 9.62 -30.02
CA GLY A 135 3.81 8.19 -29.88
C GLY A 135 5.22 7.86 -29.36
N TRP A 136 6.24 8.65 -29.73
CA TRP A 136 7.60 8.44 -29.25
C TRP A 136 7.72 8.75 -27.74
N VAL A 137 7.18 9.89 -27.31
CA VAL A 137 7.18 10.30 -25.89
C VAL A 137 6.41 9.29 -25.05
N THR A 138 5.24 8.86 -25.52
CA THR A 138 4.46 7.80 -24.86
C THR A 138 5.28 6.55 -24.63
N ARG A 139 6.01 6.08 -25.64
CA ARG A 139 6.87 4.89 -25.52
C ARG A 139 7.96 5.06 -24.46
N GLN A 140 8.63 6.22 -24.43
CA GLN A 140 9.68 6.50 -23.44
C GLN A 140 9.11 6.55 -22.01
N VAL A 141 7.98 7.24 -21.83
CA VAL A 141 7.31 7.32 -20.52
C VAL A 141 6.91 5.92 -20.02
N MET A 142 6.34 5.09 -20.89
CA MET A 142 5.95 3.72 -20.52
C MET A 142 7.15 2.85 -20.17
N GLU A 143 8.27 2.98 -20.89
CA GLU A 143 9.48 2.22 -20.60
C GLU A 143 10.11 2.65 -19.25
N VAL A 144 10.16 3.95 -18.96
CA VAL A 144 10.62 4.46 -17.65
C VAL A 144 9.72 3.96 -16.53
N ALA A 145 8.40 4.02 -16.71
CA ALA A 145 7.45 3.53 -15.74
C ALA A 145 7.59 2.02 -15.49
N ARG A 146 7.78 1.23 -16.56
CA ARG A 146 8.04 -0.21 -16.46
C ARG A 146 9.32 -0.50 -15.66
N ARG A 147 10.41 0.19 -15.96
CA ARG A 147 11.68 0.05 -15.22
C ARG A 147 11.54 0.42 -13.75
N TYR A 148 10.78 1.49 -13.47
CA TYR A 148 10.48 1.89 -12.10
C TYR A 148 9.74 0.78 -11.34
N VAL A 149 8.66 0.24 -11.91
CA VAL A 149 7.87 -0.84 -11.31
C VAL A 149 8.74 -2.07 -11.06
N VAL A 150 9.50 -2.52 -12.05
CA VAL A 150 10.42 -3.66 -11.91
C VAL A 150 11.45 -3.41 -10.81
N SER A 151 12.06 -2.22 -10.78
CA SER A 151 13.03 -1.84 -9.76
C SER A 151 12.44 -1.87 -8.34
N LEU A 152 11.21 -1.40 -8.19
CA LEU A 152 10.51 -1.40 -6.91
C LEU A 152 10.16 -2.82 -6.47
N TYR A 153 9.49 -3.59 -7.34
CA TYR A 153 8.99 -4.92 -6.98
C TYR A 153 10.11 -5.95 -6.75
N ASN A 154 11.27 -5.76 -7.37
CA ASN A 154 12.47 -6.57 -7.07
C ASN A 154 13.09 -6.30 -5.69
N ARG A 155 12.62 -5.30 -4.96
CA ARG A 155 13.07 -5.01 -3.58
C ARG A 155 12.21 -5.64 -2.50
N PHE A 156 11.04 -6.15 -2.87
CA PHE A 156 10.20 -6.90 -1.96
C PHE A 156 10.79 -8.30 -1.71
N SER A 157 10.54 -8.85 -0.54
CA SER A 157 10.90 -10.23 -0.20
C SER A 157 10.14 -11.25 -1.06
N CYS A 158 8.91 -10.89 -1.43
CA CYS A 158 8.04 -11.67 -2.31
C CYS A 158 7.08 -10.72 -3.03
N THR A 159 6.70 -11.07 -4.25
CA THR A 159 5.67 -10.33 -5.00
C THR A 159 4.53 -11.28 -5.37
N VAL A 160 3.32 -10.89 -4.96
CA VAL A 160 2.08 -11.58 -5.32
C VAL A 160 1.49 -10.90 -6.54
N VAL A 161 1.16 -11.68 -7.55
CA VAL A 161 0.46 -11.22 -8.76
C VAL A 161 -0.88 -11.96 -8.89
N PRO A 162 -1.93 -11.31 -9.38
CA PRO A 162 -3.18 -12.00 -9.66
C PRO A 162 -2.92 -13.07 -10.74
N SER A 163 -3.63 -14.20 -10.63
CA SER A 163 -3.64 -15.19 -11.69
C SER A 163 -4.25 -14.61 -12.97
N PRO A 164 -3.80 -15.04 -14.14
CA PRO A 164 -4.43 -14.68 -15.41
C PRO A 164 -5.87 -15.14 -15.49
#